data_1a94215b19b43978b36d1e75b73d98d9
#
_entry.id   1a94215b19b43978b36d1e75b73d98d9
#
_cell.length_a   1.000
_cell.length_b   1.000
_cell.length_c   1.000
_cell.angle_alpha   90.00
_cell.angle_beta   90.00
_cell.angle_gamma   90.00
#
_symmetry.space_group_name_H-M   'P 1'
#
loop_
_entity.id
_entity.type
_entity.pdbx_description
1 polymer ?
#
loop_
_entity_poly.entity_id
_entity_poly.type
_entity_poly.pdbx_seq_one_letter_code
_entity_poly.pdbx_strand_id
1 'polypeptide(L)'
;MNGLRSFVFNTVFWLGTVVFGVAGLPFLLTPRRTAMRFGRFWAQAVLFALKHLVGLDGEVRGRENIPAGGCLIAMKHQSMWDTLMLPPLLGDPAVVVKRELQYVPFYGWYATRAGSIFIDRKGGAGALRRMVAAAKRAIADGRPVVIFPQGTRTSPGAPTADAPYQPGIAALYRELGVPLVPAAVNSGMYWGRRAFIKRPGRIVVQFLPPIPPGLPRREVMATLEARIEAATSALEHESAYLGSGNQSSSPLPTI
;
A
#
# COMPACT_ATOMS: atom_id res chain seq x y z
N MET A 1 -12.89 -21.00 14.66
CA MET A 1 -12.48 -19.78 15.39
C MET A 1 -12.23 -18.57 14.45
N ASN A 2 -11.53 -18.72 13.32
CA ASN A 2 -11.24 -17.57 12.44
C ASN A 2 -12.48 -16.92 11.83
N GLY A 3 -13.56 -17.66 11.56
CA GLY A 3 -14.81 -17.12 11.03
C GLY A 3 -15.49 -16.13 11.98
N LEU A 4 -15.62 -16.49 13.27
CA LEU A 4 -16.22 -15.63 14.29
C LEU A 4 -15.38 -14.36 14.52
N ARG A 5 -14.06 -14.51 14.67
CA ARG A 5 -13.14 -13.37 14.82
C ARG A 5 -13.23 -12.42 13.62
N SER A 6 -13.28 -12.98 12.40
CA SER A 6 -13.44 -12.18 11.18
C SER A 6 -14.79 -11.50 11.09
N PHE A 7 -15.86 -12.15 11.54
CA PHE A 7 -17.19 -11.56 11.61
C PHE A 7 -17.22 -10.35 12.54
N VAL A 8 -16.71 -10.52 13.78
CA VAL A 8 -16.62 -9.42 14.77
C VAL A 8 -15.77 -8.27 14.22
N PHE A 9 -14.59 -8.58 13.67
CA PHE A 9 -13.74 -7.56 13.06
C PHE A 9 -14.44 -6.84 11.89
N ASN A 10 -15.10 -7.56 10.98
CA ASN A 10 -15.80 -6.94 9.85
C ASN A 10 -16.93 -6.02 10.33
N THR A 11 -17.68 -6.43 11.35
CA THR A 11 -18.72 -5.61 11.95
C THR A 11 -18.14 -4.32 12.54
N VAL A 12 -17.10 -4.44 13.39
CA VAL A 12 -16.39 -3.30 13.98
C VAL A 12 -15.79 -2.40 12.90
N PHE A 13 -15.19 -2.99 11.86
CA PHE A 13 -14.58 -2.23 10.75
C PHE A 13 -15.61 -1.40 9.98
N TRP A 14 -16.74 -2.01 9.58
CA TRP A 14 -17.74 -1.30 8.78
C TRP A 14 -18.53 -0.28 9.61
N LEU A 15 -18.99 -0.63 10.80
CA LEU A 15 -19.65 0.31 11.71
C LEU A 15 -18.70 1.44 12.11
N GLY A 16 -17.47 1.10 12.49
CA GLY A 16 -16.44 2.08 12.82
C GLY A 16 -16.15 3.01 11.64
N THR A 17 -16.05 2.49 10.42
CA THR A 17 -15.84 3.30 9.22
C THR A 17 -16.96 4.31 9.01
N VAL A 18 -18.22 3.90 9.21
CA VAL A 18 -19.37 4.82 9.11
C VAL A 18 -19.30 5.88 10.21
N VAL A 19 -19.11 5.46 11.47
CA VAL A 19 -19.02 6.38 12.62
C VAL A 19 -17.89 7.38 12.43
N PHE A 20 -16.68 6.92 12.09
CA PHE A 20 -15.54 7.79 11.82
C PHE A 20 -15.77 8.65 10.57
N GLY A 21 -16.41 8.10 9.53
CA GLY A 21 -16.76 8.83 8.33
C GLY A 21 -17.66 10.03 8.63
N VAL A 22 -18.68 9.84 9.47
CA VAL A 22 -19.62 10.90 9.86
C VAL A 22 -18.96 11.88 10.84
N ALA A 23 -18.34 11.38 11.93
CA ALA A 23 -17.66 12.21 12.93
C ALA A 23 -16.52 13.03 12.34
N GLY A 24 -15.91 12.54 11.28
CA GLY A 24 -14.82 13.19 10.58
C GLY A 24 -15.24 14.26 9.57
N LEU A 25 -16.52 14.42 9.25
CA LEU A 25 -16.97 15.41 8.25
C LEU A 25 -16.43 16.83 8.50
N PRO A 26 -16.38 17.36 9.74
CA PRO A 26 -15.79 18.67 10.02
C PRO A 26 -14.33 18.77 9.60
N PHE A 27 -13.54 17.65 9.66
CA PHE A 27 -12.13 17.66 9.26
C PHE A 27 -11.92 17.84 7.75
N LEU A 28 -12.96 17.61 6.93
CA LEU A 28 -12.91 17.93 5.49
C LEU A 28 -12.75 19.42 5.22
N LEU A 29 -13.16 20.28 6.16
CA LEU A 29 -13.04 21.74 6.09
C LEU A 29 -11.72 22.25 6.67
N THR A 30 -10.96 21.41 7.37
CA THR A 30 -9.69 21.79 8.01
C THR A 30 -8.51 21.73 7.02
N PRO A 31 -7.33 22.29 7.34
CA PRO A 31 -6.14 22.08 6.53
C PRO A 31 -5.83 20.60 6.29
N ARG A 32 -5.27 20.26 5.10
CA ARG A 32 -4.96 18.88 4.70
C ARG A 32 -4.23 18.07 5.78
N ARG A 33 -3.24 18.68 6.45
CA ARG A 33 -2.46 18.00 7.51
C ARG A 33 -3.33 17.54 8.68
N THR A 34 -4.34 18.32 9.04
CA THR A 34 -5.30 17.97 10.13
C THR A 34 -6.19 16.82 9.70
N ALA A 35 -6.75 16.89 8.48
CA ALA A 35 -7.54 15.79 7.91
C ALA A 35 -6.72 14.50 7.80
N MET A 36 -5.42 14.59 7.42
CA MET A 36 -4.51 13.45 7.39
C MET A 36 -4.25 12.85 8.77
N ARG A 37 -4.11 13.67 9.82
CA ARG A 37 -3.97 13.16 11.21
C ARG A 37 -5.20 12.38 11.63
N PHE A 38 -6.40 12.87 11.31
CA PHE A 38 -7.64 12.17 11.58
C PHE A 38 -7.72 10.83 10.81
N GLY A 39 -7.41 10.83 9.51
CA GLY A 39 -7.37 9.61 8.70
C GLY A 39 -6.33 8.60 9.21
N ARG A 40 -5.17 9.08 9.69
CA ARG A 40 -4.15 8.23 10.32
C ARG A 40 -4.67 7.59 11.61
N PHE A 41 -5.34 8.37 12.45
CA PHE A 41 -5.94 7.85 13.69
C PHE A 41 -6.96 6.74 13.40
N TRP A 42 -7.85 6.95 12.41
CA TRP A 42 -8.77 5.90 11.96
C TRP A 42 -8.03 4.64 11.48
N ALA A 43 -7.01 4.80 10.65
CA ALA A 43 -6.23 3.67 10.17
C ALA A 43 -5.55 2.90 11.32
N GLN A 44 -4.97 3.62 12.29
CA GLN A 44 -4.38 3.02 13.49
C GLN A 44 -5.43 2.28 14.33
N ALA A 45 -6.65 2.84 14.51
CA ALA A 45 -7.73 2.18 15.23
C ALA A 45 -8.16 0.87 14.54
N VAL A 46 -8.23 0.87 13.20
CA VAL A 46 -8.52 -0.35 12.41
C VAL A 46 -7.42 -1.39 12.56
N LEU A 47 -6.15 -0.99 12.45
CA LEU A 47 -5.01 -1.90 12.61
C LEU A 47 -4.95 -2.46 14.05
N PHE A 48 -5.25 -1.65 15.06
CA PHE A 48 -5.36 -2.08 16.44
C PHE A 48 -6.48 -3.12 16.61
N ALA A 49 -7.68 -2.85 16.07
CA ALA A 49 -8.79 -3.81 16.10
C ALA A 49 -8.43 -5.12 15.37
N LEU A 50 -7.74 -5.03 14.24
CA LEU A 50 -7.28 -6.20 13.48
C LEU A 50 -6.31 -7.06 14.31
N LYS A 51 -5.36 -6.42 14.98
CA LYS A 51 -4.41 -7.10 15.87
C LYS A 51 -5.10 -7.81 17.04
N HIS A 52 -5.99 -7.14 17.74
CA HIS A 52 -6.60 -7.68 18.96
C HIS A 52 -7.78 -8.64 18.71
N LEU A 53 -8.60 -8.40 17.67
CA LEU A 53 -9.75 -9.25 17.36
C LEU A 53 -9.37 -10.47 16.51
N VAL A 54 -8.47 -10.28 15.55
CA VAL A 54 -8.08 -11.34 14.60
C VAL A 54 -6.75 -11.99 15.01
N GLY A 55 -5.86 -11.25 15.68
CA GLY A 55 -4.48 -11.67 15.91
C GLY A 55 -3.59 -11.45 14.69
N LEU A 56 -3.94 -10.46 13.83
CA LEU A 56 -3.18 -10.13 12.62
C LEU A 56 -2.42 -8.82 12.84
N ASP A 57 -1.10 -8.92 12.96
CA ASP A 57 -0.19 -7.80 13.20
C ASP A 57 0.59 -7.42 11.93
N GLY A 58 1.33 -6.31 11.99
CA GLY A 58 2.19 -5.81 10.92
C GLY A 58 3.64 -5.65 11.36
N GLU A 59 4.56 -5.96 10.47
CA GLU A 59 6.00 -5.74 10.61
C GLU A 59 6.51 -4.93 9.42
N VAL A 60 7.48 -4.04 9.66
CA VAL A 60 8.12 -3.24 8.63
C VAL A 60 9.61 -3.53 8.62
N ARG A 61 10.13 -3.94 7.46
CA ARG A 61 11.55 -4.19 7.21
C ARG A 61 12.09 -3.19 6.20
N GLY A 62 13.36 -2.83 6.30
CA GLY A 62 14.03 -1.96 5.33
C GLY A 62 13.52 -0.51 5.33
N ARG A 63 13.02 0.01 6.46
CA ARG A 63 12.53 1.39 6.57
C ARG A 63 13.60 2.42 6.25
N GLU A 64 14.86 2.09 6.51
CA GLU A 64 16.05 2.88 6.19
C GLU A 64 16.24 3.10 4.68
N ASN A 65 15.65 2.25 3.84
CA ASN A 65 15.67 2.38 2.39
C ASN A 65 14.71 3.48 1.86
N ILE A 66 13.88 4.07 2.72
CA ILE A 66 13.02 5.19 2.32
C ILE A 66 13.82 6.49 2.47
N PRO A 67 14.18 7.18 1.36
CA PRO A 67 14.92 8.43 1.44
C PRO A 67 14.16 9.49 2.24
N ALA A 68 14.90 10.36 2.91
CA ALA A 68 14.32 11.56 3.49
C ALA A 68 13.83 12.51 2.39
N GLY A 69 12.66 13.10 2.57
CA GLY A 69 12.02 13.96 1.58
C GLY A 69 11.09 13.19 0.63
N GLY A 70 10.83 13.75 -0.55
CA GLY A 70 9.95 13.14 -1.55
C GLY A 70 10.62 12.00 -2.32
N CYS A 71 9.97 10.86 -2.41
CA CYS A 71 10.42 9.71 -3.19
C CYS A 71 9.24 9.02 -3.88
N LEU A 72 9.51 8.18 -4.87
CA LEU A 72 8.51 7.31 -5.49
C LEU A 72 8.59 5.92 -4.88
N ILE A 73 7.50 5.42 -4.32
CA ILE A 73 7.41 4.07 -3.75
C ILE A 73 6.51 3.23 -4.66
N ALA A 74 7.03 2.13 -5.16
CA ALA A 74 6.27 1.14 -5.90
C ALA A 74 6.05 -0.10 -5.03
N MET A 75 4.81 -0.34 -4.62
CA MET A 75 4.49 -1.37 -3.64
C MET A 75 3.59 -2.46 -4.24
N LYS A 76 3.94 -3.74 -4.01
CA LYS A 76 3.05 -4.87 -4.29
C LYS A 76 1.70 -4.64 -3.60
N HIS A 77 0.61 -5.08 -4.24
CA HIS A 77 -0.74 -4.89 -3.71
C HIS A 77 -1.50 -6.21 -3.69
N GLN A 78 -1.87 -6.67 -2.49
CA GLN A 78 -2.58 -7.94 -2.30
C GLN A 78 -3.84 -7.78 -1.43
N SER A 79 -3.88 -6.74 -0.57
CA SER A 79 -4.91 -6.59 0.45
C SER A 79 -5.39 -5.14 0.59
N MET A 80 -6.53 -4.97 1.26
CA MET A 80 -6.94 -3.65 1.76
C MET A 80 -5.98 -3.14 2.84
N TRP A 81 -5.36 -4.03 3.59
CA TRP A 81 -4.37 -3.72 4.62
C TRP A 81 -3.24 -2.85 4.09
N ASP A 82 -2.79 -3.11 2.85
CA ASP A 82 -1.68 -2.38 2.22
C ASP A 82 -1.93 -0.87 2.15
N THR A 83 -3.18 -0.47 1.93
CA THR A 83 -3.55 0.95 1.89
C THR A 83 -3.79 1.53 3.28
N LEU A 84 -4.31 0.73 4.22
CA LEU A 84 -4.57 1.15 5.60
C LEU A 84 -3.27 1.48 6.36
N MET A 85 -2.20 0.74 6.08
CA MET A 85 -0.93 0.94 6.78
C MET A 85 -0.11 2.14 6.26
N LEU A 86 -0.40 2.66 5.05
CA LEU A 86 0.40 3.75 4.45
C LEU A 86 0.41 5.04 5.29
N PRO A 87 -0.72 5.60 5.77
CA PRO A 87 -0.70 6.81 6.57
C PRO A 87 0.03 6.65 7.92
N PRO A 88 -0.15 5.56 8.70
CA PRO A 88 0.64 5.33 9.90
C PRO A 88 2.14 5.21 9.63
N LEU A 89 2.51 4.55 8.53
CA LEU A 89 3.90 4.24 8.19
C LEU A 89 4.65 5.45 7.61
N LEU A 90 4.06 6.10 6.61
CA LEU A 90 4.71 7.13 5.80
C LEU A 90 4.33 8.56 6.21
N GLY A 91 3.39 8.70 7.12
CA GLY A 91 2.94 10.00 7.63
C GLY A 91 1.96 10.72 6.70
N ASP A 92 2.40 11.19 5.55
CA ASP A 92 1.61 11.98 4.61
C ASP A 92 1.84 11.54 3.15
N PRO A 93 1.56 10.27 2.80
CA PRO A 93 1.78 9.79 1.45
C PRO A 93 0.77 10.37 0.46
N ALA A 94 1.21 10.62 -0.77
CA ALA A 94 0.35 10.88 -1.92
C ALA A 94 0.12 9.56 -2.67
N VAL A 95 -1.01 8.90 -2.42
CA VAL A 95 -1.29 7.58 -3.00
C VAL A 95 -1.95 7.72 -4.36
N VAL A 96 -1.41 7.01 -5.37
CA VAL A 96 -2.04 6.93 -6.70
C VAL A 96 -3.18 5.92 -6.63
N VAL A 97 -4.40 6.40 -6.86
CA VAL A 97 -5.63 5.61 -6.73
C VAL A 97 -6.50 5.70 -7.99
N LYS A 98 -7.34 4.71 -8.20
CA LYS A 98 -8.27 4.66 -9.33
C LYS A 98 -9.30 5.80 -9.23
N ARG A 99 -9.58 6.51 -10.35
CA ARG A 99 -10.49 7.67 -10.38
C ARG A 99 -11.87 7.38 -9.83
N GLU A 100 -12.41 6.19 -10.09
CA GLU A 100 -13.74 5.79 -9.65
C GLU A 100 -13.88 5.74 -8.12
N LEU A 101 -12.77 5.58 -7.40
CA LEU A 101 -12.76 5.61 -5.94
C LEU A 101 -13.05 7.01 -5.37
N GLN A 102 -12.92 8.07 -6.19
CA GLN A 102 -13.28 9.44 -5.80
C GLN A 102 -14.77 9.58 -5.47
N TYR A 103 -15.62 8.74 -6.09
CA TYR A 103 -17.06 8.77 -5.93
C TYR A 103 -17.57 7.85 -4.81
N VAL A 104 -16.69 7.09 -4.16
CA VAL A 104 -17.06 6.25 -3.00
C VAL A 104 -17.29 7.16 -1.79
N PRO A 105 -18.49 7.17 -1.18
CA PRO A 105 -18.79 7.98 -0.01
C PRO A 105 -17.75 7.80 1.10
N PHE A 106 -17.48 8.86 1.83
CA PHE A 106 -16.42 8.98 2.83
C PHE A 106 -15.02 8.76 2.26
N TYR A 107 -14.72 7.59 1.69
CA TYR A 107 -13.38 7.28 1.16
C TYR A 107 -12.92 8.32 0.12
N GLY A 108 -13.73 8.61 -0.88
CA GLY A 108 -13.39 9.56 -1.94
C GLY A 108 -13.17 10.98 -1.41
N TRP A 109 -14.01 11.41 -0.47
CA TRP A 109 -13.89 12.74 0.15
C TRP A 109 -12.61 12.88 0.96
N TYR A 110 -12.32 11.91 1.84
CA TYR A 110 -11.08 11.91 2.63
C TYR A 110 -9.83 11.72 1.77
N ALA A 111 -9.88 10.83 0.78
CA ALA A 111 -8.76 10.63 -0.14
C ALA A 111 -8.47 11.90 -0.97
N THR A 112 -9.50 12.62 -1.42
CA THR A 112 -9.36 13.90 -2.09
C THR A 112 -8.73 14.94 -1.14
N ARG A 113 -9.26 15.04 0.08
CA ARG A 113 -8.75 15.98 1.10
C ARG A 113 -7.31 15.66 1.51
N ALA A 114 -6.95 14.37 1.57
CA ALA A 114 -5.60 13.89 1.81
C ALA A 114 -4.63 14.18 0.65
N GLY A 115 -5.12 14.60 -0.50
CA GLY A 115 -4.31 14.85 -1.68
C GLY A 115 -3.81 13.56 -2.34
N SER A 116 -4.66 12.54 -2.40
CA SER A 116 -4.44 11.36 -3.24
C SER A 116 -4.47 11.73 -4.71
N ILE A 117 -3.74 11.00 -5.53
CA ILE A 117 -3.61 11.23 -6.97
C ILE A 117 -4.57 10.29 -7.71
N PHE A 118 -5.69 10.83 -8.19
CA PHE A 118 -6.68 10.04 -8.92
C PHE A 118 -6.29 9.89 -10.39
N ILE A 119 -6.23 8.64 -10.87
CA ILE A 119 -5.91 8.32 -12.26
C ILE A 119 -7.08 7.64 -12.96
N ASP A 120 -7.46 8.20 -14.10
CA ASP A 120 -8.28 7.53 -15.09
C ASP A 120 -7.38 6.70 -16.01
N ARG A 121 -7.40 5.38 -15.84
CA ARG A 121 -6.53 4.49 -16.62
C ARG A 121 -6.89 4.40 -18.10
N LYS A 122 -8.12 4.78 -18.45
CA LYS A 122 -8.60 4.83 -19.83
C LYS A 122 -8.37 6.20 -20.48
N GLY A 123 -7.95 7.20 -19.69
CA GLY A 123 -7.80 8.59 -20.13
C GLY A 123 -6.52 8.91 -20.90
N GLY A 124 -5.76 7.90 -21.33
CA GLY A 124 -4.61 8.04 -22.22
C GLY A 124 -3.53 9.01 -21.74
N ALA A 125 -2.86 9.68 -22.67
CA ALA A 125 -1.75 10.60 -22.39
C ALA A 125 -2.16 11.80 -21.52
N GLY A 126 -3.40 12.27 -21.62
CA GLY A 126 -3.91 13.37 -20.80
C GLY A 126 -4.00 13.01 -19.33
N ALA A 127 -4.50 11.82 -19.00
CA ALA A 127 -4.56 11.33 -17.63
C ALA A 127 -3.16 11.11 -17.04
N LEU A 128 -2.23 10.59 -17.85
CA LEU A 128 -0.83 10.40 -17.46
C LEU A 128 -0.16 11.75 -17.13
N ARG A 129 -0.33 12.78 -17.98
CA ARG A 129 0.21 14.12 -17.71
C ARG A 129 -0.34 14.72 -16.40
N ARG A 130 -1.66 14.57 -16.13
CA ARG A 130 -2.26 15.04 -14.87
C ARG A 130 -1.71 14.31 -13.66
N MET A 131 -1.54 12.99 -13.75
CA MET A 131 -0.93 12.18 -12.69
C MET A 131 0.50 12.64 -12.36
N VAL A 132 1.33 12.81 -13.39
CA VAL A 132 2.72 13.30 -13.25
C VAL A 132 2.75 14.70 -12.62
N ALA A 133 1.92 15.63 -13.09
CA ALA A 133 1.87 16.97 -12.52
C ALA A 133 1.45 16.97 -11.04
N ALA A 134 0.50 16.12 -10.65
CA ALA A 134 0.09 15.96 -9.26
C ALA A 134 1.20 15.32 -8.40
N ALA A 135 1.90 14.32 -8.95
CA ALA A 135 3.02 13.69 -8.29
C ALA A 135 4.21 14.65 -8.09
N LYS A 136 4.54 15.48 -9.10
CA LYS A 136 5.57 16.53 -8.98
C LYS A 136 5.28 17.49 -7.83
N ARG A 137 4.01 17.93 -7.68
CA ARG A 137 3.61 18.78 -6.55
C ARG A 137 3.79 18.05 -5.21
N ALA A 138 3.38 16.79 -5.12
CA ALA A 138 3.54 16.01 -3.90
C ALA A 138 5.02 15.86 -3.50
N ILE A 139 5.90 15.57 -4.46
CA ILE A 139 7.35 15.48 -4.24
C ILE A 139 7.92 16.82 -3.79
N ALA A 140 7.51 17.93 -4.41
CA ALA A 140 7.94 19.28 -4.01
C ALA A 140 7.50 19.63 -2.58
N ASP A 141 6.35 19.10 -2.13
CA ASP A 141 5.87 19.23 -0.75
C ASP A 141 6.60 18.27 0.25
N GLY A 142 7.62 17.53 -0.20
CA GLY A 142 8.36 16.54 0.60
C GLY A 142 7.59 15.26 0.89
N ARG A 143 6.49 14.98 0.15
CA ARG A 143 5.62 13.84 0.35
C ARG A 143 6.06 12.64 -0.49
N PRO A 144 6.13 11.41 0.07
CA PRO A 144 6.32 10.23 -0.75
C PRO A 144 5.10 9.98 -1.65
N VAL A 145 5.35 9.68 -2.92
CA VAL A 145 4.32 9.25 -3.86
C VAL A 145 4.28 7.72 -3.86
N VAL A 146 3.12 7.13 -3.56
CA VAL A 146 2.97 5.67 -3.55
C VAL A 146 2.12 5.22 -4.72
N ILE A 147 2.64 4.26 -5.48
CA ILE A 147 1.91 3.61 -6.58
C ILE A 147 1.92 2.09 -6.42
N PHE A 148 0.79 1.45 -6.73
CA PHE A 148 0.69 0.00 -6.86
C PHE A 148 0.91 -0.36 -8.34
N PRO A 149 2.07 -0.92 -8.71
CA PRO A 149 2.50 -0.98 -10.12
C PRO A 149 1.59 -1.86 -10.99
N GLN A 150 0.98 -2.89 -10.44
CA GLN A 150 0.01 -3.75 -11.14
C GLN A 150 -1.38 -3.11 -11.25
N GLY A 151 -1.64 -2.07 -10.45
CA GLY A 151 -2.88 -1.32 -10.46
C GLY A 151 -4.10 -2.10 -9.94
N THR A 152 -3.92 -3.33 -9.48
CA THR A 152 -4.96 -4.16 -8.87
C THR A 152 -4.35 -5.01 -7.76
N ARG A 153 -5.19 -5.56 -6.89
CA ARG A 153 -4.77 -6.54 -5.89
C ARG A 153 -4.59 -7.91 -6.54
N THR A 154 -3.43 -8.53 -6.33
CA THR A 154 -3.10 -9.88 -6.81
C THR A 154 -3.18 -10.89 -5.67
N SER A 155 -3.46 -12.14 -5.98
CA SER A 155 -3.39 -13.23 -5.02
C SER A 155 -1.94 -13.65 -4.76
N PRO A 156 -1.60 -14.19 -3.58
CA PRO A 156 -0.31 -14.82 -3.36
C PRO A 156 0.00 -15.87 -4.42
N GLY A 157 1.25 -15.93 -4.88
CA GLY A 157 1.70 -16.86 -5.92
C GLY A 157 1.13 -16.63 -7.32
N ALA A 158 0.30 -15.59 -7.53
CA ALA A 158 -0.26 -15.31 -8.86
C ALA A 158 0.85 -14.88 -9.84
N PRO A 159 0.88 -15.45 -11.07
CA PRO A 159 1.82 -15.04 -12.10
C PRO A 159 1.69 -13.55 -12.42
N THR A 160 2.82 -12.88 -12.68
CA THR A 160 2.81 -11.47 -13.07
C THR A 160 2.06 -11.23 -14.38
N ALA A 161 2.02 -12.24 -15.25
CA ALA A 161 1.27 -12.17 -16.50
C ALA A 161 -0.25 -11.91 -16.31
N ASP A 162 -0.83 -12.34 -15.18
CA ASP A 162 -2.25 -12.12 -14.86
C ASP A 162 -2.55 -10.65 -14.53
N ALA A 163 -1.53 -9.92 -14.05
CA ALA A 163 -1.63 -8.51 -13.71
C ALA A 163 -0.27 -7.83 -13.97
N PRO A 164 0.05 -7.49 -15.23
CA PRO A 164 1.34 -6.93 -15.59
C PRO A 164 1.54 -5.53 -15.02
N TYR A 165 2.80 -5.16 -14.82
CA TYR A 165 3.20 -3.84 -14.34
C TYR A 165 2.81 -2.76 -15.34
N GLN A 166 2.11 -1.75 -14.88
CA GLN A 166 1.54 -0.70 -15.74
C GLN A 166 2.61 0.33 -16.17
N PRO A 167 2.58 0.80 -17.43
CA PRO A 167 3.61 1.71 -17.95
C PRO A 167 3.63 3.09 -17.26
N GLY A 168 2.59 3.43 -16.51
CA GLY A 168 2.49 4.70 -15.78
C GLY A 168 3.58 4.88 -14.72
N ILE A 169 4.13 3.79 -14.18
CA ILE A 169 5.22 3.87 -13.21
C ILE A 169 6.53 4.33 -13.85
N ALA A 170 6.83 3.85 -15.06
CA ALA A 170 8.02 4.29 -15.79
C ALA A 170 7.94 5.78 -16.16
N ALA A 171 6.73 6.27 -16.47
CA ALA A 171 6.53 7.69 -16.72
C ALA A 171 6.73 8.53 -15.43
N LEU A 172 6.18 8.10 -14.28
CA LEU A 172 6.44 8.75 -13.00
C LEU A 172 7.93 8.76 -12.66
N TYR A 173 8.61 7.61 -12.74
CA TYR A 173 10.04 7.50 -12.47
C TYR A 173 10.87 8.48 -13.31
N ARG A 174 10.66 8.51 -14.62
CA ARG A 174 11.38 9.41 -15.51
C ARG A 174 11.10 10.89 -15.21
N GLU A 175 9.82 11.24 -15.02
CA GLU A 175 9.39 12.64 -14.90
C GLU A 175 9.62 13.23 -13.51
N LEU A 176 9.69 12.40 -12.46
CA LEU A 176 9.96 12.87 -11.10
C LEU A 176 11.44 13.04 -10.82
N GLY A 177 12.31 12.24 -11.45
CA GLY A 177 13.76 12.31 -11.25
C GLY A 177 14.19 12.03 -9.80
N VAL A 178 13.40 11.30 -9.03
CA VAL A 178 13.66 10.92 -7.63
C VAL A 178 13.92 9.42 -7.51
N PRO A 179 14.54 8.96 -6.41
CA PRO A 179 14.71 7.52 -6.17
C PRO A 179 13.37 6.79 -6.18
N LEU A 180 13.37 5.58 -6.77
CA LEU A 180 12.24 4.67 -6.78
C LEU A 180 12.50 3.55 -5.77
N VAL A 181 11.68 3.48 -4.71
CA VAL A 181 11.77 2.45 -3.66
C VAL A 181 10.81 1.31 -3.98
N PRO A 182 11.31 0.11 -4.33
CA PRO A 182 10.47 -1.06 -4.45
C PRO A 182 10.01 -1.53 -3.07
N ALA A 183 8.76 -2.02 -2.95
CA ALA A 183 8.26 -2.57 -1.70
C ALA A 183 7.45 -3.85 -1.93
N ALA A 184 7.79 -4.89 -1.19
CA ALA A 184 7.14 -6.19 -1.19
C ALA A 184 6.19 -6.34 -0.01
N VAL A 185 5.19 -7.22 -0.11
CA VAL A 185 4.24 -7.51 0.97
C VAL A 185 3.65 -8.92 0.82
N ASN A 186 3.36 -9.59 1.95
CA ASN A 186 2.69 -10.89 2.02
C ASN A 186 1.24 -10.81 2.52
N SER A 187 0.62 -9.64 2.46
CA SER A 187 -0.69 -9.38 3.07
C SER A 187 -1.81 -10.28 2.57
N GLY A 188 -1.72 -10.72 1.32
CA GLY A 188 -2.67 -11.63 0.70
C GLY A 188 -2.76 -13.00 1.37
N MET A 189 -1.70 -13.46 2.05
CA MET A 189 -1.67 -14.71 2.82
C MET A 189 -2.66 -14.68 4.00
N TYR A 190 -2.91 -13.51 4.56
CA TYR A 190 -3.70 -13.32 5.77
C TYR A 190 -5.04 -12.62 5.50
N TRP A 191 -5.07 -11.63 4.62
CA TRP A 191 -6.26 -10.89 4.22
C TRP A 191 -6.32 -10.72 2.71
N GLY A 192 -6.73 -11.77 2.00
CA GLY A 192 -6.80 -11.78 0.55
C GLY A 192 -7.84 -10.80 -0.02
N ARG A 193 -7.78 -10.61 -1.32
CA ARG A 193 -8.71 -9.75 -2.08
C ARG A 193 -10.16 -10.23 -1.88
N ARG A 194 -11.04 -9.35 -1.39
CA ARG A 194 -12.46 -9.63 -1.12
C ARG A 194 -12.71 -10.76 -0.11
N ALA A 195 -11.69 -11.23 0.60
CA ALA A 195 -11.86 -12.29 1.58
C ALA A 195 -12.65 -11.82 2.79
N PHE A 196 -13.71 -12.57 3.13
CA PHE A 196 -14.45 -12.37 4.39
C PHE A 196 -13.58 -12.78 5.58
N ILE A 197 -12.88 -13.90 5.46
CA ILE A 197 -12.05 -14.45 6.52
C ILE A 197 -10.66 -13.80 6.50
N LYS A 198 -10.21 -13.31 7.67
CA LYS A 198 -8.85 -12.91 7.96
C LYS A 198 -8.21 -13.98 8.82
N ARG A 199 -6.94 -14.24 8.59
CA ARG A 199 -6.17 -15.24 9.32
C ARG A 199 -5.24 -14.53 10.30
N PRO A 200 -5.04 -15.06 11.52
CA PRO A 200 -4.04 -14.54 12.43
C PRO A 200 -2.65 -14.73 11.85
N GLY A 201 -1.71 -13.88 12.25
CA GLY A 201 -0.32 -13.95 11.81
C GLY A 201 0.33 -12.59 11.70
N ARG A 202 1.36 -12.49 10.86
CA ARG A 202 2.15 -11.27 10.71
C ARG A 202 2.29 -10.90 9.24
N ILE A 203 1.73 -9.76 8.87
CA ILE A 203 1.97 -9.16 7.56
C ILE A 203 3.30 -8.41 7.61
N VAL A 204 4.18 -8.71 6.67
CA VAL A 204 5.46 -8.03 6.52
C VAL A 204 5.39 -7.11 5.31
N VAL A 205 5.78 -5.85 5.50
CA VAL A 205 6.11 -4.92 4.42
C VAL A 205 7.61 -4.75 4.40
N GLN A 206 8.23 -5.02 3.26
CA GLN A 206 9.67 -4.88 3.09
C GLN A 206 9.98 -3.84 2.03
N PHE A 207 10.64 -2.75 2.43
CA PHE A 207 11.22 -1.76 1.51
C PHE A 207 12.59 -2.23 1.08
N LEU A 208 12.81 -2.28 -0.23
CA LEU A 208 14.06 -2.73 -0.83
C LEU A 208 14.97 -1.53 -1.14
N PRO A 209 16.27 -1.74 -1.34
CA PRO A 209 17.18 -0.67 -1.71
C PRO A 209 16.66 0.14 -2.90
N PRO A 210 16.71 1.47 -2.86
CA PRO A 210 16.15 2.32 -3.89
C PRO A 210 16.85 2.13 -5.23
N ILE A 211 16.09 2.24 -6.30
CA ILE A 211 16.59 2.32 -7.68
C ILE A 211 16.90 3.79 -7.93
N PRO A 212 18.16 4.16 -8.28
CA PRO A 212 18.54 5.54 -8.54
C PRO A 212 17.81 6.08 -9.78
N PRO A 213 17.58 7.39 -9.90
CA PRO A 213 17.00 7.97 -11.10
C PRO A 213 17.94 7.84 -12.30
N GLY A 214 17.35 7.87 -13.52
CA GLY A 214 18.12 7.94 -14.77
C GLY A 214 18.23 6.64 -15.57
N LEU A 215 17.75 5.50 -15.06
CA LEU A 215 17.77 4.25 -15.82
C LEU A 215 16.80 4.29 -17.02
N PRO A 216 17.16 3.62 -18.13
CA PRO A 216 16.26 3.43 -19.26
C PRO A 216 14.94 2.76 -18.86
N ARG A 217 13.84 3.12 -19.52
CA ARG A 217 12.49 2.59 -19.23
C ARG A 217 12.44 1.06 -19.11
N ARG A 218 13.09 0.35 -20.06
CA ARG A 218 13.08 -1.12 -20.08
C ARG A 218 13.79 -1.68 -18.86
N GLU A 219 14.91 -1.10 -18.51
CA GLU A 219 15.76 -1.55 -17.41
C GLU A 219 15.10 -1.30 -16.05
N VAL A 220 14.57 -0.09 -15.80
CA VAL A 220 13.88 0.20 -14.53
C VAL A 220 12.66 -0.68 -14.32
N MET A 221 11.88 -0.96 -15.39
CA MET A 221 10.70 -1.82 -15.27
C MET A 221 11.07 -3.26 -14.96
N ALA A 222 12.07 -3.82 -15.65
CA ALA A 222 12.55 -5.18 -15.40
C ALA A 222 13.15 -5.33 -13.99
N THR A 223 13.98 -4.36 -13.57
CA THR A 223 14.59 -4.34 -12.23
C THR A 223 13.53 -4.24 -11.15
N LEU A 224 12.55 -3.35 -11.31
CA LEU A 224 11.47 -3.14 -10.35
C LEU A 224 10.65 -4.41 -10.17
N GLU A 225 10.20 -5.00 -11.28
CA GLU A 225 9.41 -6.24 -11.28
C GLU A 225 10.18 -7.38 -10.64
N ALA A 226 11.40 -7.64 -11.10
CA ALA A 226 12.23 -8.73 -10.56
C ALA A 226 12.45 -8.60 -9.04
N ARG A 227 12.75 -7.40 -8.54
CA ARG A 227 12.99 -7.17 -7.12
C ARG A 227 11.73 -7.34 -6.28
N ILE A 228 10.59 -6.77 -6.70
CA ILE A 228 9.33 -6.86 -5.94
C ILE A 228 8.83 -8.30 -5.93
N GLU A 229 8.83 -8.99 -7.07
CA GLU A 229 8.31 -10.36 -7.15
C GLU A 229 9.19 -11.35 -6.37
N ALA A 230 10.51 -11.25 -6.47
CA ALA A 230 11.42 -12.09 -5.70
C ALA A 230 11.24 -11.90 -4.18
N ALA A 231 11.19 -10.64 -3.71
CA ALA A 231 10.99 -10.35 -2.30
C ALA A 231 9.58 -10.76 -1.81
N THR A 232 8.55 -10.56 -2.64
CA THR A 232 7.17 -10.99 -2.31
C THR A 232 7.10 -12.50 -2.16
N SER A 233 7.68 -13.25 -3.11
CA SER A 233 7.75 -14.73 -3.04
C SER A 233 8.47 -15.19 -1.78
N ALA A 234 9.61 -14.58 -1.43
CA ALA A 234 10.34 -14.93 -0.21
C ALA A 234 9.48 -14.71 1.06
N LEU A 235 8.76 -13.58 1.15
CA LEU A 235 7.85 -13.29 2.26
C LEU A 235 6.66 -14.26 2.32
N GLU A 236 6.12 -14.67 1.18
CA GLU A 236 5.03 -15.65 1.10
C GLU A 236 5.50 -17.02 1.56
N HIS A 237 6.70 -17.46 1.15
CA HIS A 237 7.32 -18.71 1.61
C HIS A 237 7.59 -18.69 3.11
N GLU A 238 8.16 -17.59 3.66
CA GLU A 238 8.34 -17.41 5.10
C GLU A 238 7.01 -17.56 5.85
N SER A 239 5.94 -16.94 5.35
CA SER A 239 4.59 -17.02 5.93
C SER A 239 4.02 -18.44 5.93
N ALA A 240 4.20 -19.17 4.82
CA ALA A 240 3.75 -20.55 4.69
C ALA A 240 4.49 -21.47 5.66
N TYR A 241 5.81 -21.31 5.80
CA TYR A 241 6.64 -22.07 6.72
C TYR A 241 6.21 -21.87 8.18
N LEU A 242 6.00 -20.62 8.61
CA LEU A 242 5.54 -20.30 9.97
C LEU A 242 4.10 -20.81 10.22
N GLY A 243 3.26 -20.84 9.19
CA GLY A 243 1.88 -21.34 9.29
C GLY A 243 1.76 -22.86 9.36
N SER A 244 2.77 -23.60 8.88
CA SER A 244 2.79 -25.07 8.92
C SER A 244 3.17 -25.68 10.27
N GLY A 245 3.43 -24.85 11.29
CA GLY A 245 3.68 -25.33 12.65
C GLY A 245 5.05 -25.98 12.87
N ASN A 246 5.97 -25.83 11.92
CA ASN A 246 7.32 -26.38 12.04
C ASN A 246 8.19 -25.51 12.96
N GLN A 247 7.89 -25.54 14.29
CA GLN A 247 8.74 -24.99 15.34
C GLN A 247 9.93 -25.93 15.63
N SER A 248 10.70 -26.28 14.66
CA SER A 248 12.04 -26.85 14.89
C SER A 248 13.05 -25.73 14.70
N SER A 249 13.62 -25.32 15.81
CA SER A 249 14.70 -24.37 16.00
C SER A 249 15.81 -24.49 14.95
N SER A 250 15.90 -23.51 14.07
CA SER A 250 17.19 -23.04 13.52
C SER A 250 17.00 -21.61 13.00
N PRO A 251 17.84 -20.65 13.41
CA PRO A 251 17.82 -19.32 12.84
C PRO A 251 18.22 -19.40 11.38
N LEU A 252 17.41 -18.79 10.50
CA LEU A 252 17.76 -18.62 9.10
C LEU A 252 19.05 -17.79 8.98
N PRO A 253 19.97 -18.14 8.07
CA PRO A 253 21.17 -17.36 7.86
C PRO A 253 20.78 -15.95 7.38
N THR A 254 21.34 -14.98 8.07
CA THR A 254 21.33 -13.57 7.66
C THR A 254 22.15 -13.47 6.37
N ILE A 255 21.52 -13.09 5.26
CA ILE A 255 22.19 -12.70 4.02
C ILE A 255 22.28 -11.18 3.98
#